data_0b21d8d4e9e60aa4bcdde91a14b29db9
#
_entry.id   0b21d8d4e9e60aa4bcdde91a14b29db9
#
_cell.length_a   1.000
_cell.length_b   1.000
_cell.length_c   1.000
_cell.angle_alpha   90.00
_cell.angle_beta   90.00
_cell.angle_gamma   90.00
#
_symmetry.space_group_name_H-M   'P 1'
#
loop_
_entity.id
_entity.type
_entity.pdbx_description
1 polymer ?
#
loop_
_entity_poly.entity_id
_entity_poly.type
_entity_poly.pdbx_seq_one_letter_code
_entity_poly.pdbx_strand_id
1 'polypeptide(L)'
;MPASDFSRRRFLGAASAAGLGATALTACGGDDSDSGKDSSGRTVVELWNIQTTEPSKTIWPERAKAFEAKNPDVRIKLVTLENDAYKSKLTAQTSSGKLPDIFHTWGGGVLQQQVDAGLVEDLTATYEPMADALVPAAVKPYQLDGKTYGLPFDIGAVGFWYNKALFKKAKIETPPATWADYLDAVEKLKSAGITPIALAGKEKWPGMYYWAYLATRIAGVDGMQKAADAKDFTGDDFVKAGEHLKDLVALEPFQKGFLGAAYSLPGGEAAVMGNGKAAMELMGQWAPIVQADAGKGIGKDLGFFPFPSVAGGKGALTDVFGGGNGYAVRKGAPKAAVDFLKFFLSADNDRILVEKASLLPVVKEAKSALTDPNLTAVYDTLEASTAFQLYLDQAYPPAVGQEVNDSVAALIAGSKSPDDVARSVTQVFKSS
;
A
#
# COMPACT_ATOMS: atom_id res chain seq x y z
N MET A 1 18.02 5.82 -60.03
CA MET A 1 17.39 7.17 -60.19
C MET A 1 17.14 7.73 -58.83
N PRO A 2 17.40 9.01 -58.62
CA PRO A 2 18.17 9.44 -57.46
C PRO A 2 17.32 9.97 -56.29
N ALA A 3 17.97 9.98 -55.15
CA ALA A 3 17.56 10.66 -53.91
C ALA A 3 17.29 12.16 -54.12
N SER A 4 16.35 12.70 -53.37
CA SER A 4 16.23 14.14 -53.15
C SER A 4 16.17 14.47 -51.68
N ASP A 5 17.32 15.02 -51.24
CA ASP A 5 17.46 15.78 -50.01
C ASP A 5 16.43 16.89 -49.88
N PHE A 6 15.80 17.04 -48.70
CA PHE A 6 15.19 18.26 -48.26
C PHE A 6 15.88 18.82 -47.01
N SER A 7 16.74 19.83 -47.34
CA SER A 7 17.52 20.66 -46.42
C SER A 7 16.65 21.51 -45.50
N ARG A 8 16.93 21.47 -44.20
CA ARG A 8 16.52 22.46 -43.20
C ARG A 8 17.32 23.75 -43.40
N ARG A 9 16.72 24.76 -43.99
CA ARG A 9 17.10 26.22 -43.84
C ARG A 9 16.28 27.05 -44.81
N ARG A 10 15.34 27.83 -44.28
CA ARG A 10 14.91 29.18 -44.75
C ARG A 10 13.46 29.42 -44.37
N PHE A 11 13.28 30.13 -43.27
CA PHE A 11 12.22 31.14 -43.15
C PHE A 11 12.63 32.11 -42.02
N LEU A 12 13.44 33.10 -42.43
CA LEU A 12 13.61 34.33 -41.70
C LEU A 12 13.25 35.44 -42.70
N GLY A 13 12.33 36.29 -42.32
CA GLY A 13 12.25 37.65 -42.88
C GLY A 13 10.92 37.98 -43.56
N ALA A 14 10.06 38.66 -42.81
CA ALA A 14 9.40 39.88 -43.29
C ALA A 14 8.64 40.54 -42.12
N ALA A 15 9.20 41.59 -41.58
CA ALA A 15 8.51 42.60 -40.79
C ALA A 15 7.77 43.55 -41.68
N SER A 16 6.55 43.96 -41.31
CA SER A 16 6.10 45.34 -41.52
C SER A 16 4.78 45.64 -40.82
N ALA A 17 4.82 46.69 -40.07
CA ALA A 17 3.85 47.37 -39.26
C ALA A 17 2.50 47.70 -39.93
N ALA A 18 1.45 47.67 -39.12
CA ALA A 18 0.53 48.80 -38.95
C ALA A 18 -0.68 48.43 -38.04
N GLY A 19 -1.02 49.31 -37.13
CA GLY A 19 -2.41 49.49 -36.69
C GLY A 19 -2.73 49.19 -35.23
N LEU A 20 -2.71 50.24 -34.43
CA LEU A 20 -3.30 50.36 -33.09
C LEU A 20 -4.73 49.79 -33.00
N GLY A 21 -4.98 48.97 -32.03
CA GLY A 21 -6.28 48.55 -31.54
C GLY A 21 -6.12 47.99 -30.15
N ALA A 22 -6.16 48.84 -29.12
CA ALA A 22 -6.15 48.46 -27.74
C ALA A 22 -7.51 47.85 -27.36
N THR A 23 -7.61 46.52 -27.37
CA THR A 23 -8.61 45.82 -26.59
C THR A 23 -7.88 45.05 -25.50
N ALA A 24 -8.05 45.51 -24.26
CA ALA A 24 -7.58 44.84 -23.05
C ALA A 24 -8.31 43.49 -22.93
N LEU A 25 -7.70 42.43 -23.42
CA LEU A 25 -7.99 41.07 -22.99
C LEU A 25 -7.26 40.89 -21.66
N THR A 26 -7.99 41.13 -20.58
CA THR A 26 -7.63 40.61 -19.25
C THR A 26 -7.59 39.09 -19.36
N ALA A 27 -6.41 38.57 -19.66
CA ALA A 27 -6.09 37.19 -19.41
C ALA A 27 -6.14 37.00 -17.88
N CYS A 28 -7.24 36.46 -17.38
CA CYS A 28 -7.29 35.84 -16.07
C CYS A 28 -6.39 34.59 -16.10
N GLY A 29 -5.09 34.82 -16.02
CA GLY A 29 -4.15 33.87 -15.53
C GLY A 29 -4.20 33.99 -14.01
N GLY A 30 -5.16 33.37 -13.39
CA GLY A 30 -5.20 33.21 -11.95
C GLY A 30 -4.11 32.23 -11.57
N ASP A 31 -2.96 32.78 -11.20
CA ASP A 31 -1.99 32.14 -10.35
C ASP A 31 -2.65 32.05 -8.96
N ASP A 32 -3.41 30.96 -8.71
CA ASP A 32 -4.00 30.64 -7.42
C ASP A 32 -2.91 30.11 -6.46
N SER A 33 -1.96 30.95 -6.18
CA SER A 33 -1.06 30.80 -5.06
C SER A 33 -1.43 31.85 -4.02
N ASP A 34 -1.92 31.34 -2.88
CA ASP A 34 -1.89 32.04 -1.58
C ASP A 34 -3.13 32.75 -1.06
N SER A 35 -4.29 32.06 -1.13
CA SER A 35 -5.22 32.21 0.00
C SER A 35 -5.86 30.85 0.20
N GLY A 36 -5.51 30.07 1.22
CA GLY A 36 -6.12 28.78 1.57
C GLY A 36 -7.66 28.85 1.77
N LYS A 37 -8.34 29.68 0.99
CA LYS A 37 -9.79 29.93 1.01
C LYS A 37 -10.38 29.78 -0.40
N ASP A 38 -11.57 29.20 -0.45
CA ASP A 38 -12.37 29.14 -1.69
C ASP A 38 -13.09 30.47 -1.98
N SER A 39 -13.80 30.53 -3.11
CA SER A 39 -14.56 31.71 -3.53
C SER A 39 -15.68 32.14 -2.55
N SER A 40 -16.09 31.25 -1.63
CA SER A 40 -17.04 31.54 -0.55
C SER A 40 -16.38 31.93 0.77
N GLY A 41 -15.05 32.05 0.81
CA GLY A 41 -14.27 32.43 1.99
C GLY A 41 -13.99 31.29 2.95
N ARG A 42 -14.31 30.03 2.61
CA ARG A 42 -14.05 28.85 3.44
C ARG A 42 -12.59 28.45 3.36
N THR A 43 -12.02 28.04 4.50
CA THR A 43 -10.68 27.43 4.55
C THR A 43 -10.71 26.12 3.79
N VAL A 44 -9.88 25.98 2.76
CA VAL A 44 -9.73 24.73 1.99
C VAL A 44 -8.63 23.89 2.62
N VAL A 45 -8.93 22.63 2.88
CA VAL A 45 -7.98 21.61 3.32
C VAL A 45 -7.89 20.58 2.21
N GLU A 46 -6.73 20.49 1.55
CA GLU A 46 -6.48 19.50 0.49
C GLU A 46 -6.03 18.19 1.09
N LEU A 47 -6.80 17.11 0.84
CA LEU A 47 -6.51 15.76 1.30
C LEU A 47 -6.24 14.83 0.11
N TRP A 48 -5.05 14.24 0.06
CA TRP A 48 -4.68 13.23 -0.92
C TRP A 48 -4.84 11.82 -0.36
N ASN A 49 -5.51 10.96 -1.11
CA ASN A 49 -5.80 9.57 -0.75
C ASN A 49 -5.74 8.61 -1.93
N ILE A 50 -5.81 7.30 -1.64
CA ILE A 50 -5.75 6.21 -2.61
C ILE A 50 -7.07 5.42 -2.70
N GLN A 51 -8.17 5.96 -2.21
CA GLN A 51 -9.46 5.26 -2.11
C GLN A 51 -10.21 5.29 -3.46
N THR A 52 -9.72 4.50 -4.40
CA THR A 52 -10.23 4.46 -5.79
C THR A 52 -11.30 3.40 -6.02
N THR A 53 -11.46 2.44 -5.10
CA THR A 53 -12.41 1.32 -5.19
C THR A 53 -13.60 1.49 -4.24
N GLU A 54 -14.76 0.94 -4.62
CA GLU A 54 -15.91 0.90 -3.73
C GLU A 54 -15.70 -0.13 -2.60
N PRO A 55 -16.22 0.12 -1.41
CA PRO A 55 -17.11 1.25 -1.02
C PRO A 55 -16.36 2.51 -0.57
N SER A 56 -15.04 2.46 -0.38
CA SER A 56 -14.23 3.59 0.13
C SER A 56 -14.33 4.83 -0.75
N LYS A 57 -14.39 4.66 -2.07
CA LYS A 57 -14.56 5.73 -3.04
C LYS A 57 -15.80 6.60 -2.77
N THR A 58 -16.89 6.00 -2.28
CA THR A 58 -18.11 6.70 -1.89
C THR A 58 -18.04 7.21 -0.46
N ILE A 59 -17.49 6.44 0.47
CA ILE A 59 -17.51 6.77 1.91
C ILE A 59 -16.61 7.97 2.23
N TRP A 60 -15.44 8.11 1.62
CA TRP A 60 -14.55 9.26 1.89
C TRP A 60 -15.20 10.62 1.62
N PRO A 61 -15.84 10.85 0.45
CA PRO A 61 -16.63 12.07 0.22
C PRO A 61 -17.77 12.28 1.23
N GLU A 62 -18.44 11.20 1.66
CA GLU A 62 -19.47 11.30 2.69
C GLU A 62 -18.91 11.76 4.04
N ARG A 63 -17.72 11.26 4.45
CA ARG A 63 -17.07 11.67 5.69
C ARG A 63 -16.58 13.11 5.60
N ALA A 64 -16.04 13.53 4.46
CA ALA A 64 -15.69 14.93 4.21
C ALA A 64 -16.90 15.85 4.39
N LYS A 65 -18.02 15.54 3.74
CA LYS A 65 -19.29 16.30 3.88
C LYS A 65 -19.81 16.30 5.30
N ALA A 66 -19.71 15.18 6.03
CA ALA A 66 -20.15 15.11 7.42
C ALA A 66 -19.32 16.01 8.35
N PHE A 67 -18.01 16.16 8.06
CA PHE A 67 -17.16 17.13 8.76
C PHE A 67 -17.51 18.57 8.41
N GLU A 68 -17.67 18.88 7.11
CA GLU A 68 -18.05 20.21 6.62
C GLU A 68 -19.39 20.69 7.21
N ALA A 69 -20.36 19.78 7.36
CA ALA A 69 -21.65 20.11 7.98
C ALA A 69 -21.53 20.59 9.44
N LYS A 70 -20.50 20.12 10.15
CA LYS A 70 -20.18 20.56 11.52
C LYS A 70 -19.23 21.77 11.56
N ASN A 71 -18.57 22.06 10.44
CA ASN A 71 -17.55 23.09 10.28
C ASN A 71 -17.82 23.90 8.99
N PRO A 72 -18.86 24.76 8.96
CA PRO A 72 -19.32 25.39 7.71
C PRO A 72 -18.28 26.30 7.05
N ASP A 73 -17.28 26.76 7.80
CA ASP A 73 -16.18 27.60 7.31
C ASP A 73 -15.02 26.79 6.71
N VAL A 74 -15.15 25.46 6.62
CA VAL A 74 -14.12 24.57 6.09
C VAL A 74 -14.65 23.83 4.87
N ARG A 75 -13.75 23.56 3.93
CA ARG A 75 -13.97 22.68 2.79
C ARG A 75 -12.85 21.64 2.70
N ILE A 76 -13.20 20.36 2.62
CA ILE A 76 -12.24 19.27 2.36
C ILE A 76 -12.20 19.00 0.87
N LYS A 77 -11.06 19.30 0.23
CA LYS A 77 -10.80 19.00 -1.19
C LYS A 77 -10.11 17.65 -1.30
N LEU A 78 -10.86 16.62 -1.69
CA LEU A 78 -10.30 15.29 -1.90
C LEU A 78 -9.60 15.19 -3.26
N VAL A 79 -8.38 14.67 -3.27
CA VAL A 79 -7.63 14.26 -4.46
C VAL A 79 -7.34 12.78 -4.33
N THR A 80 -8.02 11.98 -5.14
CA THR A 80 -7.92 10.52 -5.12
C THR A 80 -7.10 10.03 -6.31
N LEU A 81 -6.10 9.21 -6.06
CA LEU A 81 -5.16 8.71 -7.07
C LEU A 81 -4.99 7.19 -6.91
N GLU A 82 -4.71 6.49 -8.01
CA GLU A 82 -4.26 5.10 -7.95
C GLU A 82 -2.94 4.99 -7.17
N ASN A 83 -2.74 3.85 -6.50
CA ASN A 83 -1.64 3.66 -5.55
C ASN A 83 -0.25 4.03 -6.10
N ASP A 84 0.13 3.54 -7.28
CA ASP A 84 1.46 3.80 -7.84
C ASP A 84 1.60 5.24 -8.34
N ALA A 85 0.53 5.79 -8.92
CA ALA A 85 0.49 7.21 -9.30
C ALA A 85 0.58 8.11 -8.06
N TYR A 86 -0.07 7.71 -6.95
CA TYR A 86 0.01 8.40 -5.67
C TYR A 86 1.44 8.40 -5.14
N LYS A 87 2.09 7.24 -5.03
CA LYS A 87 3.48 7.10 -4.54
C LYS A 87 4.45 7.95 -5.36
N SER A 88 4.34 7.91 -6.69
CA SER A 88 5.17 8.70 -7.59
C SER A 88 4.97 10.21 -7.38
N LYS A 89 3.72 10.64 -7.27
CA LYS A 89 3.38 12.06 -7.06
C LYS A 89 3.81 12.53 -5.67
N LEU A 90 3.59 11.73 -4.62
CA LEU A 90 4.00 12.06 -3.26
C LEU A 90 5.52 12.23 -3.17
N THR A 91 6.29 11.32 -3.77
CA THR A 91 7.76 11.42 -3.82
C THR A 91 8.23 12.72 -4.50
N ALA A 92 7.63 13.08 -5.64
CA ALA A 92 7.95 14.33 -6.32
C ALA A 92 7.58 15.56 -5.48
N GLN A 93 6.46 15.53 -4.78
CA GLN A 93 6.03 16.63 -3.90
C GLN A 93 6.88 16.72 -2.62
N THR A 94 7.30 15.58 -2.06
CA THR A 94 8.28 15.55 -0.95
C THR A 94 9.59 16.23 -1.37
N SER A 95 10.12 15.86 -2.54
CA SER A 95 11.37 16.44 -3.06
C SER A 95 11.27 17.95 -3.34
N SER A 96 10.09 18.45 -3.71
CA SER A 96 9.85 19.89 -3.96
C SER A 96 9.39 20.68 -2.73
N GLY A 97 9.13 20.01 -1.59
CA GLY A 97 8.60 20.62 -0.38
C GLY A 97 7.15 21.09 -0.48
N LYS A 98 6.35 20.55 -1.44
CA LYS A 98 4.98 21.01 -1.74
C LYS A 98 3.94 19.93 -1.44
N LEU A 99 3.95 19.37 -0.22
CA LEU A 99 2.96 18.40 0.20
C LEU A 99 1.56 19.02 0.33
N PRO A 100 0.46 18.27 0.08
CA PRO A 100 -0.89 18.71 0.41
C PRO A 100 -1.08 18.84 1.92
N ASP A 101 -2.18 19.47 2.37
CA ASP A 101 -2.40 19.70 3.80
C ASP A 101 -2.52 18.40 4.59
N ILE A 102 -3.23 17.40 4.03
CA ILE A 102 -3.32 16.04 4.57
C ILE A 102 -2.93 15.07 3.46
N PHE A 103 -2.12 14.10 3.79
CA PHE A 103 -1.71 13.08 2.82
C PHE A 103 -1.71 11.68 3.43
N HIS A 104 -2.12 10.74 2.61
CA HIS A 104 -2.07 9.32 2.96
C HIS A 104 -0.62 8.88 3.18
N THR A 105 -0.39 8.09 4.19
CA THR A 105 0.93 7.51 4.52
C THR A 105 0.77 6.12 5.13
N TRP A 106 1.79 5.30 4.94
CA TRP A 106 1.90 3.99 5.60
C TRP A 106 2.88 4.03 6.77
N GLY A 107 3.43 5.22 7.10
CA GLY A 107 4.46 5.36 8.13
C GLY A 107 5.85 4.92 7.66
N GLY A 108 6.68 4.50 8.61
CA GLY A 108 8.01 3.93 8.35
C GLY A 108 9.01 4.90 7.69
N GLY A 109 9.93 4.34 6.90
CA GLY A 109 11.05 5.11 6.29
C GLY A 109 10.63 6.16 5.29
N VAL A 110 9.49 5.97 4.61
CA VAL A 110 8.93 6.99 3.71
C VAL A 110 8.47 8.22 4.50
N LEU A 111 7.76 8.01 5.62
CA LEU A 111 7.35 9.10 6.51
C LEU A 111 8.56 9.74 7.19
N GLN A 112 9.55 8.95 7.63
CA GLN A 112 10.80 9.45 8.21
C GLN A 112 11.49 10.44 7.28
N GLN A 113 11.63 10.13 6.00
CA GLN A 113 12.23 11.04 5.02
C GLN A 113 11.50 12.39 4.96
N GLN A 114 10.17 12.39 5.05
CA GLN A 114 9.36 13.61 5.04
C GLN A 114 9.52 14.41 6.33
N VAL A 115 9.66 13.71 7.47
CA VAL A 115 9.92 14.31 8.79
C VAL A 115 11.31 14.95 8.83
N ASP A 116 12.34 14.25 8.35
CA ASP A 116 13.72 14.73 8.30
C ASP A 116 13.85 15.97 7.39
N ALA A 117 13.05 16.02 6.34
CA ALA A 117 12.94 17.20 5.48
C ALA A 117 12.17 18.37 6.13
N GLY A 118 11.66 18.21 7.34
CA GLY A 118 10.90 19.23 8.08
C GLY A 118 9.52 19.56 7.49
N LEU A 119 8.93 18.63 6.73
CA LEU A 119 7.69 18.85 5.97
C LEU A 119 6.42 18.42 6.71
N VAL A 120 6.55 17.66 7.79
CA VAL A 120 5.42 17.04 8.50
C VAL A 120 5.19 17.69 9.87
N GLU A 121 3.94 17.82 10.23
CA GLU A 121 3.51 18.34 11.54
C GLU A 121 3.70 17.29 12.63
N ASP A 122 4.19 17.70 13.80
CA ASP A 122 4.25 16.88 15.00
C ASP A 122 2.85 16.76 15.59
N LEU A 123 2.26 15.58 15.53
CA LEU A 123 0.91 15.29 16.02
C LEU A 123 0.89 14.70 17.43
N THR A 124 2.01 14.71 18.16
CA THR A 124 2.13 14.10 19.50
C THR A 124 1.06 14.63 20.45
N ALA A 125 0.91 15.94 20.56
CA ALA A 125 -0.12 16.56 21.39
C ALA A 125 -1.56 16.27 20.95
N THR A 126 -1.75 15.89 19.67
CA THR A 126 -3.05 15.43 19.13
C THR A 126 -3.30 13.98 19.48
N TYR A 127 -2.27 13.16 19.41
CA TYR A 127 -2.32 11.72 19.70
C TYR A 127 -2.51 11.41 21.20
N GLU A 128 -1.74 12.05 22.07
CA GLU A 128 -1.72 11.74 23.51
C GLU A 128 -3.13 11.61 24.16
N PRO A 129 -4.09 12.51 23.92
CA PRO A 129 -5.43 12.40 24.52
C PRO A 129 -6.25 11.21 24.00
N MET A 130 -5.89 10.62 22.86
CA MET A 130 -6.58 9.47 22.26
C MET A 130 -5.76 8.17 22.32
N ALA A 131 -4.57 8.20 22.89
CA ALA A 131 -3.62 7.07 22.89
C ALA A 131 -4.26 5.79 23.46
N ASP A 132 -4.98 5.89 24.58
CA ASP A 132 -5.62 4.74 25.21
C ASP A 132 -6.77 4.15 24.41
N ALA A 133 -7.39 4.95 23.54
CA ALA A 133 -8.49 4.50 22.69
C ALA A 133 -7.99 3.81 21.42
N LEU A 134 -6.77 4.08 20.98
CA LEU A 134 -6.21 3.52 19.75
C LEU A 134 -5.52 2.16 19.98
N VAL A 135 -5.48 1.35 18.91
CA VAL A 135 -4.71 0.09 18.87
C VAL A 135 -3.23 0.44 18.73
N PRO A 136 -2.36 0.09 19.72
CA PRO A 136 -0.96 0.53 19.71
C PRO A 136 -0.19 0.07 18.46
N ALA A 137 -0.43 -1.14 17.98
CA ALA A 137 0.21 -1.68 16.77
C ALA A 137 -0.12 -0.85 15.52
N ALA A 138 -1.32 -0.26 15.44
CA ALA A 138 -1.71 0.61 14.33
C ALA A 138 -0.96 1.94 14.33
N VAL A 139 -0.63 2.47 15.51
CA VAL A 139 0.04 3.78 15.67
C VAL A 139 1.55 3.68 15.48
N LYS A 140 2.15 2.56 15.88
CA LYS A 140 3.61 2.37 15.89
C LYS A 140 4.34 2.78 14.59
N PRO A 141 3.86 2.48 13.38
CA PRO A 141 4.52 2.90 12.14
C PRO A 141 4.64 4.42 11.94
N TYR A 142 3.83 5.19 12.64
CA TYR A 142 3.78 6.66 12.56
C TYR A 142 4.54 7.35 13.70
N GLN A 143 5.13 6.56 14.61
CA GLN A 143 5.94 7.04 15.72
C GLN A 143 7.42 6.96 15.36
N LEU A 144 8.06 8.12 15.29
CA LEU A 144 9.45 8.31 14.90
C LEU A 144 10.13 9.15 15.98
N ASP A 145 11.27 8.67 16.51
CA ASP A 145 12.06 9.37 17.53
C ASP A 145 11.23 9.84 18.74
N GLY A 146 10.28 9.01 19.20
CA GLY A 146 9.43 9.28 20.36
C GLY A 146 8.29 10.27 20.10
N LYS A 147 8.09 10.70 18.85
CA LYS A 147 7.02 11.61 18.43
C LYS A 147 6.06 10.92 17.46
N THR A 148 4.85 11.42 17.36
CA THR A 148 3.81 10.92 16.46
C THR A 148 3.62 11.89 15.29
N TYR A 149 3.82 11.42 14.05
CA TYR A 149 3.76 12.23 12.84
C TYR A 149 2.63 11.84 11.88
N GLY A 150 1.87 10.83 12.21
CA GLY A 150 0.69 10.41 11.47
C GLY A 150 -0.27 9.67 12.38
N LEU A 151 -1.51 9.53 11.93
CA LEU A 151 -2.56 8.83 12.66
C LEU A 151 -3.18 7.75 11.76
N PRO A 152 -3.31 6.50 12.24
CA PRO A 152 -3.87 5.41 11.46
C PRO A 152 -5.37 5.55 11.30
N PHE A 153 -5.93 5.08 10.19
CA PHE A 153 -7.37 4.86 10.03
C PHE A 153 -7.71 3.42 9.64
N ASP A 154 -6.69 2.58 9.51
CA ASP A 154 -6.80 1.16 9.20
C ASP A 154 -5.53 0.45 9.67
N ILE A 155 -5.64 -0.84 9.95
CA ILE A 155 -4.52 -1.73 10.22
C ILE A 155 -4.77 -3.04 9.49
N GLY A 156 -3.72 -3.78 9.13
CA GLY A 156 -3.92 -5.04 8.45
C GLY A 156 -2.71 -5.97 8.48
N ALA A 157 -2.99 -7.23 8.22
CA ALA A 157 -2.00 -8.26 8.00
C ALA A 157 -2.13 -8.81 6.58
N VAL A 158 -1.00 -9.13 5.98
CA VAL A 158 -0.93 -9.92 4.76
C VAL A 158 -1.08 -11.39 5.13
N GLY A 159 -1.84 -12.12 4.33
CA GLY A 159 -1.96 -13.56 4.44
C GLY A 159 -2.56 -14.13 3.16
N PHE A 160 -2.79 -15.41 3.14
CA PHE A 160 -3.37 -16.07 1.98
C PHE A 160 -4.89 -15.99 2.01
N TRP A 161 -5.44 -15.32 1.02
CA TRP A 161 -6.86 -15.42 0.67
C TRP A 161 -7.05 -16.59 -0.28
N TYR A 162 -8.00 -17.48 0.00
CA TYR A 162 -8.16 -18.69 -0.80
C TYR A 162 -9.63 -19.04 -1.07
N ASN A 163 -9.84 -19.75 -2.17
CA ASN A 163 -11.14 -20.25 -2.59
C ASN A 163 -11.34 -21.67 -2.05
N LYS A 164 -12.21 -21.82 -1.01
CA LYS A 164 -12.55 -23.10 -0.36
C LYS A 164 -13.09 -24.13 -1.34
N ALA A 165 -13.88 -23.71 -2.34
CA ALA A 165 -14.43 -24.62 -3.34
C ALA A 165 -13.35 -25.21 -4.26
N LEU A 166 -12.34 -24.40 -4.64
CA LEU A 166 -11.21 -24.85 -5.43
C LEU A 166 -10.27 -25.77 -4.63
N PHE A 167 -10.03 -25.47 -3.35
CA PHE A 167 -9.29 -26.34 -2.44
C PHE A 167 -9.96 -27.70 -2.30
N LYS A 168 -11.29 -27.71 -2.04
CA LYS A 168 -12.06 -28.96 -2.00
C LYS A 168 -11.97 -29.74 -3.29
N LYS A 169 -12.05 -29.09 -4.45
CA LYS A 169 -11.90 -29.74 -5.77
C LYS A 169 -10.52 -30.38 -5.94
N ALA A 170 -9.47 -29.76 -5.40
CA ALA A 170 -8.10 -30.28 -5.40
C ALA A 170 -7.83 -31.27 -4.25
N LYS A 171 -8.86 -31.65 -3.44
CA LYS A 171 -8.76 -32.53 -2.27
C LYS A 171 -7.80 -32.01 -1.20
N ILE A 172 -7.74 -30.69 -1.04
CA ILE A 172 -7.04 -30.02 0.06
C ILE A 172 -8.08 -29.74 1.14
N GLU A 173 -8.00 -30.48 2.25
CA GLU A 173 -9.01 -30.45 3.32
C GLU A 173 -8.80 -29.27 4.28
N THR A 174 -7.53 -28.95 4.54
CA THR A 174 -7.13 -27.88 5.47
C THR A 174 -6.12 -26.94 4.82
N PRO A 175 -6.15 -25.65 5.14
CA PRO A 175 -5.09 -24.72 4.72
C PRO A 175 -3.71 -25.19 5.18
N PRO A 176 -2.66 -24.97 4.38
CA PRO A 176 -1.29 -25.39 4.70
C PRO A 176 -0.74 -24.59 5.90
N ALA A 177 -0.17 -25.30 6.88
CA ALA A 177 0.45 -24.69 8.06
C ALA A 177 1.96 -24.53 7.93
N THR A 178 2.61 -25.30 7.05
CA THR A 178 4.03 -25.21 6.76
C THR A 178 4.28 -24.85 5.30
N TRP A 179 5.46 -24.31 5.00
CA TRP A 179 5.86 -24.00 3.63
C TRP A 179 5.90 -25.24 2.74
N ALA A 180 6.31 -26.38 3.29
CA ALA A 180 6.28 -27.65 2.55
C ALA A 180 4.84 -28.06 2.18
N ASP A 181 3.89 -27.97 3.12
CA ASP A 181 2.47 -28.24 2.84
C ASP A 181 1.90 -27.25 1.83
N TYR A 182 2.39 -25.98 1.83
CA TYR A 182 1.97 -24.98 0.85
C TYR A 182 2.44 -25.35 -0.58
N LEU A 183 3.69 -25.78 -0.74
CA LEU A 183 4.18 -26.23 -2.04
C LEU A 183 3.42 -27.48 -2.53
N ASP A 184 3.13 -28.44 -1.64
CA ASP A 184 2.28 -29.60 -1.95
C ASP A 184 0.84 -29.19 -2.36
N ALA A 185 0.26 -28.19 -1.69
CA ALA A 185 -1.04 -27.65 -2.07
C ALA A 185 -1.00 -27.00 -3.47
N VAL A 186 0.07 -26.29 -3.82
CA VAL A 186 0.28 -25.73 -5.16
C VAL A 186 0.32 -26.85 -6.22
N GLU A 187 1.06 -27.93 -5.98
CA GLU A 187 1.12 -29.08 -6.89
C GLU A 187 -0.23 -29.79 -7.04
N LYS A 188 -0.97 -29.97 -5.94
CA LYS A 188 -2.33 -30.57 -5.97
C LYS A 188 -3.30 -29.72 -6.79
N LEU A 189 -3.26 -28.40 -6.65
CA LEU A 189 -4.08 -27.47 -7.44
C LEU A 189 -3.75 -27.57 -8.92
N LYS A 190 -2.46 -27.55 -9.30
CA LYS A 190 -2.02 -27.75 -10.68
C LYS A 190 -2.48 -29.07 -11.25
N SER A 191 -2.32 -30.16 -10.49
CA SER A 191 -2.74 -31.51 -10.90
C SER A 191 -4.25 -31.61 -11.12
N ALA A 192 -5.05 -30.80 -10.41
CA ALA A 192 -6.49 -30.69 -10.59
C ALA A 192 -6.90 -29.72 -11.74
N GLY A 193 -5.92 -29.17 -12.49
CA GLY A 193 -6.16 -28.22 -13.57
C GLY A 193 -6.61 -26.83 -13.08
N ILE A 194 -6.23 -26.47 -11.85
CA ILE A 194 -6.56 -25.19 -11.22
C ILE A 194 -5.31 -24.32 -11.18
N THR A 195 -5.41 -23.07 -11.60
CA THR A 195 -4.34 -22.08 -11.38
C THR A 195 -4.16 -21.87 -9.87
N PRO A 196 -2.97 -22.16 -9.29
CA PRO A 196 -2.79 -22.07 -7.85
C PRO A 196 -2.88 -20.65 -7.32
N ILE A 197 -2.18 -19.71 -7.94
CA ILE A 197 -1.95 -18.37 -7.39
C ILE A 197 -2.28 -17.30 -8.42
N ALA A 198 -3.01 -16.26 -8.00
CA ALA A 198 -3.08 -14.99 -8.70
C ALA A 198 -1.96 -14.08 -8.21
N LEU A 199 -1.27 -13.39 -9.16
CA LEU A 199 -0.19 -12.45 -8.87
C LEU A 199 -0.20 -11.27 -9.84
N ALA A 200 -0.06 -10.06 -9.32
CA ALA A 200 0.17 -8.83 -10.08
C ALA A 200 1.67 -8.53 -10.17
N GLY A 201 2.27 -8.91 -11.29
CA GLY A 201 3.70 -8.67 -11.51
C GLY A 201 4.04 -7.26 -11.97
N LYS A 202 3.06 -6.50 -12.50
CA LYS A 202 3.29 -5.16 -13.03
C LYS A 202 3.70 -4.16 -11.96
N GLU A 203 3.00 -4.12 -10.85
CA GLU A 203 3.28 -3.22 -9.71
C GLU A 203 4.42 -3.73 -8.82
N LYS A 204 4.86 -5.00 -8.96
CA LYS A 204 5.99 -5.65 -8.29
C LYS A 204 5.80 -5.87 -6.78
N TRP A 205 5.18 -4.94 -6.04
CA TRP A 205 4.98 -5.06 -4.60
C TRP A 205 4.19 -6.31 -4.17
N PRO A 206 3.20 -6.86 -4.93
CA PRO A 206 2.56 -8.11 -4.53
C PRO A 206 3.55 -9.30 -4.51
N GLY A 207 4.47 -9.34 -5.47
CA GLY A 207 5.54 -10.34 -5.51
C GLY A 207 6.53 -10.21 -4.35
N MET A 208 6.84 -8.99 -3.93
CA MET A 208 7.73 -8.71 -2.80
C MET A 208 7.21 -9.32 -1.49
N TYR A 209 5.90 -9.43 -1.30
CA TYR A 209 5.29 -10.02 -0.10
C TYR A 209 5.76 -11.46 0.16
N TYR A 210 5.97 -12.24 -0.89
CA TYR A 210 6.48 -13.62 -0.75
C TYR A 210 7.90 -13.64 -0.15
N TRP A 211 8.80 -12.85 -0.70
CA TRP A 211 10.16 -12.77 -0.18
C TRP A 211 10.20 -12.19 1.23
N ALA A 212 9.44 -11.13 1.48
CA ALA A 212 9.34 -10.48 2.78
C ALA A 212 8.86 -11.44 3.88
N TYR A 213 7.82 -12.21 3.60
CA TYR A 213 7.31 -13.19 4.55
C TYR A 213 8.28 -14.36 4.76
N LEU A 214 8.88 -14.89 3.68
CA LEU A 214 9.89 -15.92 3.79
C LEU A 214 11.09 -15.44 4.61
N ALA A 215 11.58 -14.22 4.38
CA ALA A 215 12.64 -13.61 5.18
C ALA A 215 12.22 -13.45 6.65
N THR A 216 10.99 -12.98 6.91
CA THR A 216 10.43 -12.87 8.26
C THR A 216 10.32 -14.23 8.95
N ARG A 217 9.92 -15.28 8.23
CA ARG A 217 9.85 -16.66 8.80
C ARG A 217 11.22 -17.25 9.06
N ILE A 218 12.21 -16.96 8.20
CA ILE A 218 13.56 -17.55 8.32
C ILE A 218 14.43 -16.78 9.31
N ALA A 219 14.52 -15.45 9.17
CA ALA A 219 15.37 -14.61 10.03
C ALA A 219 14.68 -14.18 11.33
N GLY A 220 13.35 -14.19 11.40
CA GLY A 220 12.55 -13.53 12.42
C GLY A 220 12.49 -12.00 12.23
N VAL A 221 11.51 -11.34 12.86
CA VAL A 221 11.39 -9.86 12.80
C VAL A 221 12.63 -9.17 13.37
N ASP A 222 13.22 -9.72 14.44
CA ASP A 222 14.49 -9.21 14.99
C ASP A 222 15.66 -9.33 14.00
N GLY A 223 15.69 -10.42 13.21
CA GLY A 223 16.69 -10.59 12.17
C GLY A 223 16.52 -9.59 11.03
N MET A 224 15.28 -9.32 10.65
CA MET A 224 14.94 -8.26 9.67
C MET A 224 15.39 -6.88 10.17
N GLN A 225 15.11 -6.55 11.44
CA GLN A 225 15.52 -5.28 12.04
C GLN A 225 17.05 -5.14 12.10
N LYS A 226 17.75 -6.18 12.54
CA LYS A 226 19.22 -6.17 12.59
C LYS A 226 19.87 -5.98 11.21
N ALA A 227 19.29 -6.61 10.18
CA ALA A 227 19.78 -6.44 8.81
C ALA A 227 19.52 -5.00 8.29
N ALA A 228 18.38 -4.42 8.63
CA ALA A 228 18.06 -3.03 8.30
C ALA A 228 19.01 -2.04 8.99
N ASP A 229 19.25 -2.22 10.30
CA ASP A 229 20.17 -1.39 11.10
C ASP A 229 21.62 -1.46 10.58
N ALA A 230 22.05 -2.68 10.19
CA ALA A 230 23.35 -2.91 9.59
C ALA A 230 23.43 -2.48 8.11
N LYS A 231 22.29 -2.15 7.51
CA LYS A 231 22.15 -1.93 6.05
C LYS A 231 22.68 -3.11 5.23
N ASP A 232 22.48 -4.35 5.69
CA ASP A 232 23.07 -5.55 5.10
C ASP A 232 22.11 -6.75 5.13
N PHE A 233 21.64 -7.14 3.95
CA PHE A 233 20.78 -8.29 3.69
C PHE A 233 21.50 -9.46 3.01
N THR A 234 22.86 -9.48 2.99
CA THR A 234 23.63 -10.55 2.35
C THR A 234 23.75 -11.82 3.21
N GLY A 235 23.20 -11.82 4.43
CA GLY A 235 23.21 -12.99 5.30
C GLY A 235 22.41 -14.16 4.71
N ASP A 236 22.83 -15.40 5.08
CA ASP A 236 22.25 -16.66 4.57
C ASP A 236 20.72 -16.74 4.69
N ASP A 237 20.13 -16.14 5.74
CA ASP A 237 18.68 -16.18 5.96
C ASP A 237 17.91 -15.50 4.82
N PHE A 238 18.45 -14.41 4.27
CA PHE A 238 17.83 -13.65 3.18
C PHE A 238 18.04 -14.31 1.82
N VAL A 239 19.19 -14.93 1.62
CA VAL A 239 19.46 -15.75 0.43
C VAL A 239 18.51 -16.96 0.40
N LYS A 240 18.36 -17.67 1.54
CA LYS A 240 17.39 -18.77 1.69
C LYS A 240 15.95 -18.34 1.42
N ALA A 241 15.54 -17.15 1.84
CA ALA A 241 14.23 -16.62 1.51
C ALA A 241 14.03 -16.51 -0.02
N GLY A 242 15.06 -16.06 -0.73
CA GLY A 242 15.07 -16.06 -2.19
C GLY A 242 15.07 -17.47 -2.81
N GLU A 243 15.78 -18.43 -2.23
CA GLU A 243 15.78 -19.82 -2.68
C GLU A 243 14.40 -20.46 -2.56
N HIS A 244 13.73 -20.31 -1.40
CA HIS A 244 12.34 -20.78 -1.22
C HIS A 244 11.35 -20.14 -2.19
N LEU A 245 11.52 -18.85 -2.49
CA LEU A 245 10.70 -18.20 -3.51
C LEU A 245 11.00 -18.74 -4.92
N LYS A 246 12.26 -18.99 -5.23
CA LYS A 246 12.66 -19.60 -6.50
C LYS A 246 12.08 -21.01 -6.66
N ASP A 247 12.05 -21.81 -5.59
CA ASP A 247 11.43 -23.14 -5.60
C ASP A 247 9.93 -23.06 -5.88
N LEU A 248 9.23 -22.08 -5.28
CA LEU A 248 7.83 -21.82 -5.60
C LEU A 248 7.65 -21.45 -7.08
N VAL A 249 8.46 -20.52 -7.58
CA VAL A 249 8.39 -20.07 -8.99
C VAL A 249 8.65 -21.23 -9.97
N ALA A 250 9.54 -22.16 -9.62
CA ALA A 250 9.83 -23.34 -10.43
C ALA A 250 8.60 -24.27 -10.60
N LEU A 251 7.63 -24.22 -9.70
CA LEU A 251 6.36 -24.92 -9.85
C LEU A 251 5.41 -24.23 -10.86
N GLU A 252 5.77 -23.08 -11.43
CA GLU A 252 4.91 -22.29 -12.34
C GLU A 252 3.50 -22.06 -11.77
N PRO A 253 3.36 -21.48 -10.56
CA PRO A 253 2.10 -21.45 -9.83
C PRO A 253 1.14 -20.33 -10.28
N PHE A 254 1.66 -19.34 -11.02
CA PHE A 254 0.94 -18.11 -11.30
C PHE A 254 0.07 -18.22 -12.57
N GLN A 255 -0.96 -17.36 -12.64
CA GLN A 255 -1.77 -17.26 -13.86
C GLN A 255 -0.93 -16.80 -15.05
N LYS A 256 -1.36 -17.23 -16.25
CA LYS A 256 -0.69 -16.81 -17.49
C LYS A 256 -0.68 -15.28 -17.63
N GLY A 257 0.49 -14.72 -17.96
CA GLY A 257 0.68 -13.28 -18.18
C GLY A 257 0.78 -12.45 -16.88
N PHE A 258 1.01 -13.08 -15.74
CA PHE A 258 1.10 -12.42 -14.44
C PHE A 258 2.12 -11.29 -14.38
N LEU A 259 3.25 -11.38 -15.10
CA LEU A 259 4.28 -10.32 -15.11
C LEU A 259 3.76 -8.96 -15.60
N GLY A 260 2.76 -8.98 -16.48
CA GLY A 260 2.10 -7.73 -16.96
C GLY A 260 0.76 -7.44 -16.32
N ALA A 261 0.28 -8.31 -15.43
CA ALA A 261 -1.00 -8.15 -14.75
C ALA A 261 -0.90 -7.07 -13.68
N ALA A 262 -1.87 -6.15 -13.66
CA ALA A 262 -2.05 -5.18 -12.59
C ALA A 262 -2.84 -5.80 -11.43
N TYR A 263 -2.84 -5.15 -10.26
CA TYR A 263 -3.57 -5.65 -9.09
C TYR A 263 -5.09 -5.44 -9.25
N SER A 264 -5.54 -4.21 -9.35
CA SER A 264 -6.96 -3.83 -9.28
C SER A 264 -7.65 -3.66 -10.63
N LEU A 265 -6.93 -3.78 -11.76
CA LEU A 265 -7.53 -3.58 -13.08
C LEU A 265 -8.26 -4.84 -13.59
N PRO A 266 -9.21 -4.68 -14.54
CA PRO A 266 -9.88 -5.81 -15.19
C PRO A 266 -8.89 -6.84 -15.76
N GLY A 267 -9.06 -8.10 -15.37
CA GLY A 267 -8.14 -9.19 -15.73
C GLY A 267 -6.85 -9.27 -14.94
N GLY A 268 -6.64 -8.38 -13.98
CA GLY A 268 -5.53 -8.40 -13.04
C GLY A 268 -5.70 -9.42 -11.90
N GLU A 269 -4.81 -9.37 -10.91
CA GLU A 269 -4.75 -10.32 -9.80
C GLU A 269 -6.09 -10.45 -9.08
N ALA A 270 -6.64 -9.33 -8.58
CA ALA A 270 -7.89 -9.32 -7.85
C ALA A 270 -9.08 -9.81 -8.68
N ALA A 271 -9.12 -9.46 -9.99
CA ALA A 271 -10.15 -9.96 -10.90
C ALA A 271 -10.02 -11.46 -11.18
N VAL A 272 -8.79 -11.97 -11.31
CA VAL A 272 -8.52 -13.41 -11.51
C VAL A 272 -8.98 -14.18 -10.27
N MET A 273 -8.63 -13.71 -9.08
CA MET A 273 -9.05 -14.30 -7.82
C MET A 273 -10.56 -14.17 -7.63
N GLY A 274 -11.13 -12.98 -7.73
CA GLY A 274 -12.56 -12.70 -7.51
C GLY A 274 -13.49 -13.39 -8.49
N ASN A 275 -13.02 -13.78 -9.66
CA ASN A 275 -13.76 -14.61 -10.63
C ASN A 275 -13.52 -16.12 -10.44
N GLY A 276 -12.82 -16.56 -9.40
CA GLY A 276 -12.52 -17.96 -9.11
C GLY A 276 -11.63 -18.63 -10.16
N LYS A 277 -10.79 -17.88 -10.85
CA LYS A 277 -9.86 -18.39 -11.88
C LYS A 277 -8.51 -18.80 -11.28
N ALA A 278 -8.20 -18.37 -10.06
CA ALA A 278 -7.09 -18.85 -9.26
C ALA A 278 -7.59 -19.26 -7.88
N ALA A 279 -6.82 -20.12 -7.20
CA ALA A 279 -7.18 -20.67 -5.91
C ALA A 279 -6.76 -19.81 -4.73
N MET A 280 -5.68 -19.03 -4.86
CA MET A 280 -5.09 -18.22 -3.79
C MET A 280 -4.53 -16.91 -4.32
N GLU A 281 -4.43 -15.93 -3.42
CA GLU A 281 -3.54 -14.75 -3.54
C GLU A 281 -2.94 -14.42 -2.17
N LEU A 282 -1.73 -13.87 -2.15
CA LEU A 282 -1.07 -13.37 -0.94
C LEU A 282 -1.27 -11.87 -0.84
N MET A 283 -2.21 -11.43 0.03
CA MET A 283 -2.66 -10.04 0.03
C MET A 283 -3.11 -9.57 1.42
N GLY A 284 -3.24 -8.28 1.60
CA GLY A 284 -3.73 -7.67 2.83
C GLY A 284 -5.26 -7.77 2.99
N GLN A 285 -5.76 -7.21 4.09
CA GLN A 285 -7.19 -7.23 4.48
C GLN A 285 -8.14 -6.60 3.45
N TRP A 286 -7.64 -5.78 2.55
CA TRP A 286 -8.44 -5.15 1.47
C TRP A 286 -8.80 -6.10 0.32
N ALA A 287 -8.21 -7.30 0.26
CA ALA A 287 -8.38 -8.23 -0.85
C ALA A 287 -9.84 -8.55 -1.17
N PRO A 288 -10.73 -8.87 -0.22
CA PRO A 288 -12.12 -9.21 -0.52
C PRO A 288 -12.87 -8.11 -1.26
N ILE A 289 -12.62 -6.86 -0.89
CA ILE A 289 -13.26 -5.68 -1.51
C ILE A 289 -12.77 -5.51 -2.94
N VAL A 290 -11.44 -5.53 -3.14
CA VAL A 290 -10.86 -5.35 -4.48
C VAL A 290 -11.22 -6.52 -5.41
N GLN A 291 -11.30 -7.76 -4.88
CA GLN A 291 -11.82 -8.91 -5.62
C GLN A 291 -13.27 -8.71 -6.08
N ALA A 292 -14.11 -8.12 -5.22
CA ALA A 292 -15.51 -7.87 -5.55
C ALA A 292 -15.67 -6.71 -6.55
N ASP A 293 -14.86 -5.67 -6.45
CA ASP A 293 -14.89 -4.51 -7.34
C ASP A 293 -14.32 -4.84 -8.75
N ALA A 294 -13.16 -5.52 -8.81
CA ALA A 294 -12.51 -5.91 -10.06
C ALA A 294 -13.11 -7.17 -10.73
N GLY A 295 -13.85 -7.97 -9.97
CA GLY A 295 -14.43 -9.25 -10.40
C GLY A 295 -15.86 -9.43 -9.89
N LYS A 296 -16.19 -10.65 -9.46
CA LYS A 296 -17.51 -10.98 -8.88
C LYS A 296 -17.45 -11.16 -7.36
N GLY A 297 -16.24 -11.25 -6.82
CA GLY A 297 -16.00 -11.73 -5.46
C GLY A 297 -16.28 -13.22 -5.31
N ILE A 298 -15.65 -13.87 -4.35
CA ILE A 298 -15.79 -15.31 -4.09
C ILE A 298 -16.97 -15.58 -3.12
N GLY A 299 -17.37 -14.57 -2.34
CA GLY A 299 -18.45 -14.67 -1.37
C GLY A 299 -18.13 -15.66 -0.25
N LYS A 300 -19.09 -16.53 0.12
CA LYS A 300 -18.97 -17.47 1.25
C LYS A 300 -17.84 -18.50 1.12
N ASP A 301 -17.36 -18.74 -0.09
CA ASP A 301 -16.28 -19.67 -0.33
C ASP A 301 -14.89 -19.02 -0.18
N LEU A 302 -14.83 -17.71 0.12
CA LEU A 302 -13.58 -17.05 0.49
C LEU A 302 -13.16 -17.47 1.90
N GLY A 303 -11.86 -17.73 2.07
CA GLY A 303 -11.23 -18.00 3.36
C GLY A 303 -9.92 -17.28 3.48
N PHE A 304 -9.38 -17.22 4.68
CA PHE A 304 -8.10 -16.63 5.02
C PHE A 304 -7.27 -17.61 5.84
N PHE A 305 -5.95 -17.62 5.62
CA PHE A 305 -4.99 -18.27 6.51
C PHE A 305 -3.67 -17.50 6.56
N PRO A 306 -3.00 -17.48 7.73
CA PRO A 306 -1.69 -16.82 7.89
C PRO A 306 -0.63 -17.45 7.00
N PHE A 307 0.43 -16.68 6.70
CA PHE A 307 1.57 -17.22 5.96
C PHE A 307 2.20 -18.40 6.73
N PRO A 308 2.46 -19.54 6.06
CA PRO A 308 2.96 -20.76 6.69
C PRO A 308 4.31 -20.59 7.41
N SER A 309 4.61 -21.51 8.33
CA SER A 309 5.92 -21.62 8.95
C SER A 309 6.96 -22.18 7.97
N VAL A 310 8.23 -21.81 8.15
CA VAL A 310 9.37 -22.37 7.42
C VAL A 310 10.18 -23.23 8.38
N ALA A 311 10.47 -24.48 8.00
CA ALA A 311 11.21 -25.39 8.84
C ALA A 311 12.63 -24.85 9.14
N GLY A 312 13.02 -24.86 10.42
CA GLY A 312 14.30 -24.31 10.86
C GLY A 312 14.38 -22.79 10.89
N GLY A 313 13.29 -22.09 10.54
CA GLY A 313 13.21 -20.64 10.64
C GLY A 313 13.08 -20.16 12.09
N LYS A 314 13.47 -18.91 12.34
CA LYS A 314 13.47 -18.25 13.65
C LYS A 314 12.17 -17.48 13.93
N GLY A 315 11.41 -17.13 12.87
CA GLY A 315 10.15 -16.40 12.98
C GLY A 315 9.00 -17.30 13.43
N ALA A 316 8.16 -16.78 14.32
CA ALA A 316 6.95 -17.46 14.79
C ALA A 316 5.80 -17.37 13.78
N LEU A 317 4.82 -18.27 13.86
CA LEU A 317 3.57 -18.15 13.10
C LEU A 317 2.78 -16.88 13.44
N THR A 318 2.97 -16.38 14.67
CA THR A 318 2.40 -15.15 15.19
C THR A 318 3.14 -13.89 14.74
N ASP A 319 4.29 -13.99 14.07
CA ASP A 319 4.95 -12.84 13.47
C ASP A 319 4.17 -12.41 12.23
N VAL A 320 3.73 -11.17 12.20
CA VAL A 320 2.90 -10.61 11.15
C VAL A 320 3.72 -9.70 10.25
N PHE A 321 3.55 -9.87 8.95
CA PHE A 321 3.95 -8.90 7.93
C PHE A 321 2.70 -8.17 7.46
N GLY A 322 2.74 -6.85 7.49
CA GLY A 322 1.56 -6.06 7.17
C GLY A 322 1.80 -4.57 7.26
N GLY A 323 0.77 -3.85 7.52
CA GLY A 323 0.77 -2.40 7.67
C GLY A 323 -0.63 -1.88 7.92
N GLY A 324 -0.75 -0.59 7.87
CA GLY A 324 -2.02 0.10 7.96
C GLY A 324 -1.97 1.34 7.10
N ASN A 325 -3.12 1.95 6.96
CA ASN A 325 -3.28 3.21 6.27
C ASN A 325 -3.48 4.32 7.30
N GLY A 326 -2.86 5.45 7.08
CA GLY A 326 -2.99 6.61 7.94
C GLY A 326 -2.88 7.91 7.18
N TYR A 327 -3.01 8.99 7.92
CA TYR A 327 -2.81 10.34 7.41
C TYR A 327 -1.73 11.06 8.21
N ALA A 328 -0.89 11.79 7.49
CA ALA A 328 0.00 12.80 8.05
C ALA A 328 -0.48 14.20 7.62
N VAL A 329 -0.06 15.21 8.36
CA VAL A 329 -0.39 16.62 8.12
C VAL A 329 0.88 17.36 7.72
N ARG A 330 0.80 18.15 6.67
CA ARG A 330 1.91 19.03 6.24
C ARG A 330 2.16 20.08 7.32
N LYS A 331 3.42 20.35 7.60
CA LYS A 331 3.83 21.41 8.52
C LYS A 331 3.28 22.76 8.06
N GLY A 332 2.59 23.44 8.99
CA GLY A 332 1.94 24.71 8.71
C GLY A 332 0.63 24.63 7.90
N ALA A 333 0.03 23.45 7.79
CA ALA A 333 -1.33 23.28 7.25
C ALA A 333 -2.36 24.01 8.15
N PRO A 334 -3.53 24.37 7.63
CA PRO A 334 -4.60 24.94 8.44
C PRO A 334 -4.96 24.03 9.63
N LYS A 335 -5.27 24.62 10.79
CA LYS A 335 -5.71 23.86 11.99
C LYS A 335 -6.85 22.87 11.67
N ALA A 336 -7.73 23.24 10.73
CA ALA A 336 -8.83 22.40 10.27
C ALA A 336 -8.36 21.02 9.72
N ALA A 337 -7.11 20.88 9.27
CA ALA A 337 -6.53 19.61 8.87
C ALA A 337 -6.41 18.64 10.07
N VAL A 338 -5.88 19.11 11.18
CA VAL A 338 -5.79 18.32 12.41
C VAL A 338 -7.18 18.04 12.99
N ASP A 339 -8.09 19.02 12.95
CA ASP A 339 -9.48 18.86 13.43
C ASP A 339 -10.23 17.81 12.58
N PHE A 340 -9.96 17.74 11.27
CA PHE A 340 -10.49 16.69 10.41
C PHE A 340 -9.96 15.30 10.81
N LEU A 341 -8.68 15.15 11.13
CA LEU A 341 -8.13 13.87 11.58
C LEU A 341 -8.77 13.41 12.91
N LYS A 342 -8.97 14.31 13.86
CA LYS A 342 -9.67 13.99 15.12
C LYS A 342 -11.12 13.54 14.88
N PHE A 343 -11.81 14.19 13.96
CA PHE A 343 -13.16 13.77 13.56
C PHE A 343 -13.11 12.38 12.88
N PHE A 344 -12.17 12.17 11.95
CA PHE A 344 -12.05 10.94 11.17
C PHE A 344 -11.74 9.73 12.06
N LEU A 345 -10.99 9.93 13.15
CA LEU A 345 -10.60 8.91 14.13
C LEU A 345 -11.51 8.83 15.36
N SER A 346 -12.67 9.50 15.33
CA SER A 346 -13.66 9.28 16.38
C SER A 346 -14.23 7.88 16.33
N ALA A 347 -14.60 7.28 17.46
CA ALA A 347 -15.16 5.92 17.52
C ALA A 347 -16.38 5.74 16.59
N ASP A 348 -17.23 6.75 16.45
CA ASP A 348 -18.38 6.71 15.55
C ASP A 348 -17.96 6.65 14.08
N ASN A 349 -16.92 7.39 13.67
CA ASN A 349 -16.43 7.32 12.31
C ASN A 349 -15.67 6.01 12.03
N ASP A 350 -14.83 5.57 12.96
CA ASP A 350 -14.12 4.29 12.81
C ASP A 350 -15.12 3.13 12.68
N ARG A 351 -16.20 3.13 13.50
CA ARG A 351 -17.30 2.16 13.35
C ARG A 351 -17.92 2.19 11.95
N ILE A 352 -18.16 3.38 11.40
CA ILE A 352 -18.67 3.53 10.02
C ILE A 352 -17.68 2.97 8.99
N LEU A 353 -16.38 3.19 9.17
CA LEU A 353 -15.35 2.65 8.29
C LEU A 353 -15.30 1.12 8.36
N VAL A 354 -15.41 0.54 9.56
CA VAL A 354 -15.47 -0.92 9.75
C VAL A 354 -16.71 -1.50 9.08
N GLU A 355 -17.90 -0.97 9.37
CA GLU A 355 -19.17 -1.51 8.88
C GLU A 355 -19.36 -1.33 7.37
N LYS A 356 -18.98 -0.18 6.84
CA LYS A 356 -19.30 0.20 5.46
C LYS A 356 -18.14 0.11 4.49
N ALA A 357 -16.90 0.33 4.96
CA ALA A 357 -15.70 0.24 4.13
C ALA A 357 -14.92 -1.06 4.35
N SER A 358 -15.39 -1.94 5.24
CA SER A 358 -14.74 -3.22 5.59
C SER A 358 -13.27 -3.04 5.99
N LEU A 359 -12.95 -1.94 6.68
CA LEU A 359 -11.64 -1.71 7.25
C LEU A 359 -11.52 -2.41 8.62
N LEU A 360 -10.30 -2.69 9.04
CA LEU A 360 -10.06 -3.16 10.39
C LEU A 360 -9.99 -1.98 11.37
N PRO A 361 -10.61 -2.10 12.55
CA PRO A 361 -10.71 -0.99 13.50
C PRO A 361 -9.34 -0.61 14.06
N VAL A 362 -9.10 0.69 14.13
CA VAL A 362 -7.94 1.27 14.84
C VAL A 362 -8.35 1.89 16.17
N VAL A 363 -9.64 2.16 16.38
CA VAL A 363 -10.22 2.55 17.66
C VAL A 363 -10.78 1.30 18.35
N LYS A 364 -10.28 0.99 19.55
CA LYS A 364 -10.66 -0.24 20.28
C LYS A 364 -12.16 -0.44 20.44
N GLU A 365 -12.92 0.65 20.67
CA GLU A 365 -14.37 0.62 20.83
C GLU A 365 -15.10 0.18 19.54
N ALA A 366 -14.52 0.45 18.36
CA ALA A 366 -15.12 0.09 17.08
C ALA A 366 -14.96 -1.40 16.73
N LYS A 367 -14.18 -2.19 17.50
CA LYS A 367 -14.01 -3.65 17.28
C LYS A 367 -15.36 -4.38 17.19
N SER A 368 -16.34 -3.97 17.99
CA SER A 368 -17.68 -4.59 17.99
C SER A 368 -18.45 -4.49 16.67
N ALA A 369 -18.03 -3.60 15.77
CA ALA A 369 -18.60 -3.43 14.43
C ALA A 369 -18.02 -4.43 13.41
N LEU A 370 -16.93 -5.12 13.75
CA LEU A 370 -16.29 -6.10 12.88
C LEU A 370 -17.09 -7.42 12.91
N THR A 371 -17.85 -7.69 11.86
CA THR A 371 -18.77 -8.85 11.76
C THR A 371 -18.39 -9.83 10.64
N ASP A 372 -17.55 -9.43 9.69
CA ASP A 372 -17.08 -10.35 8.64
C ASP A 372 -16.12 -11.39 9.24
N PRO A 373 -16.38 -12.71 9.10
CA PRO A 373 -15.57 -13.75 9.73
C PRO A 373 -14.13 -13.82 9.20
N ASN A 374 -13.89 -13.47 7.94
CA ASN A 374 -12.55 -13.47 7.38
C ASN A 374 -11.74 -12.26 7.88
N LEU A 375 -12.36 -11.08 7.93
CA LEU A 375 -11.72 -9.88 8.51
C LEU A 375 -11.49 -10.05 10.01
N THR A 376 -12.43 -10.72 10.72
CA THR A 376 -12.21 -11.11 12.13
C THR A 376 -10.99 -12.00 12.27
N ALA A 377 -10.81 -13.01 11.40
CA ALA A 377 -9.62 -13.87 11.42
C ALA A 377 -8.31 -13.08 11.16
N VAL A 378 -8.32 -12.07 10.28
CA VAL A 378 -7.18 -11.18 10.10
C VAL A 378 -6.91 -10.36 11.36
N TYR A 379 -7.96 -9.81 11.98
CA TYR A 379 -7.85 -9.02 13.21
C TYR A 379 -7.33 -9.85 14.39
N ASP A 380 -7.84 -11.09 14.54
CA ASP A 380 -7.37 -12.03 15.56
C ASP A 380 -5.89 -12.40 15.34
N THR A 381 -5.45 -12.52 14.08
CA THR A 381 -4.04 -12.73 13.74
C THR A 381 -3.19 -11.53 14.18
N LEU A 382 -3.67 -10.30 14.03
CA LEU A 382 -3.00 -9.09 14.51
C LEU A 382 -2.97 -9.01 16.04
N GLU A 383 -4.07 -9.34 16.72
CA GLU A 383 -4.11 -9.36 18.20
C GLU A 383 -3.19 -10.42 18.81
N ALA A 384 -3.07 -11.58 18.16
CA ALA A 384 -2.16 -12.65 18.57
C ALA A 384 -0.70 -12.37 18.19
N SER A 385 -0.43 -11.30 17.43
CA SER A 385 0.91 -11.01 16.93
C SER A 385 1.88 -10.68 18.05
N THR A 386 3.02 -11.37 18.05
CA THR A 386 4.14 -11.12 18.97
C THR A 386 5.19 -10.19 18.39
N ALA A 387 5.25 -10.11 17.06
CA ALA A 387 6.13 -9.19 16.35
C ALA A 387 5.50 -8.77 15.01
N PHE A 388 5.79 -7.55 14.57
CA PHE A 388 5.19 -6.95 13.40
C PHE A 388 6.26 -6.36 12.47
N GLN A 389 6.28 -6.84 11.22
CA GLN A 389 7.11 -6.31 10.15
C GLN A 389 6.25 -5.45 9.22
N LEU A 390 6.57 -4.17 9.14
CA LEU A 390 5.93 -3.26 8.18
C LEU A 390 6.32 -3.64 6.74
N TYR A 391 5.42 -3.37 5.76
CA TYR A 391 5.71 -3.51 4.33
C TYR A 391 7.10 -2.95 3.99
N LEU A 392 7.95 -3.76 3.33
CA LEU A 392 9.36 -3.39 3.15
C LEU A 392 9.55 -2.14 2.29
N ASP A 393 8.66 -1.92 1.32
CA ASP A 393 8.66 -0.73 0.49
C ASP A 393 8.20 0.55 1.22
N GLN A 394 7.73 0.40 2.46
CA GLN A 394 7.35 1.50 3.36
C GLN A 394 8.27 1.59 4.58
N ALA A 395 8.72 0.44 5.08
CA ALA A 395 9.61 0.37 6.25
C ALA A 395 10.97 1.04 6.00
N TYR A 396 11.46 0.95 4.77
CA TYR A 396 12.77 1.43 4.36
C TYR A 396 12.71 2.76 3.61
N PRO A 397 13.85 3.46 3.44
CA PRO A 397 13.93 4.63 2.56
C PRO A 397 13.37 4.30 1.16
N PRO A 398 12.75 5.26 0.46
CA PRO A 398 12.05 4.99 -0.80
C PRO A 398 12.88 4.27 -1.86
N ALA A 399 14.18 4.62 -2.00
CA ALA A 399 15.06 3.96 -2.95
C ALA A 399 15.29 2.48 -2.61
N VAL A 400 15.42 2.16 -1.32
CA VAL A 400 15.58 0.77 -0.84
C VAL A 400 14.31 -0.01 -1.04
N GLY A 401 13.17 0.56 -0.65
CA GLY A 401 11.86 -0.06 -0.85
C GLY A 401 11.57 -0.38 -2.32
N GLN A 402 11.94 0.54 -3.23
CA GLN A 402 11.83 0.31 -4.67
C GLN A 402 12.76 -0.82 -5.13
N GLU A 403 14.01 -0.87 -4.65
CA GLU A 403 14.96 -1.93 -5.03
C GLU A 403 14.49 -3.31 -4.53
N VAL A 404 13.89 -3.40 -3.34
CA VAL A 404 13.30 -4.67 -2.88
C VAL A 404 12.23 -5.14 -3.85
N ASN A 405 11.31 -4.27 -4.24
CA ASN A 405 10.26 -4.57 -5.20
C ASN A 405 10.84 -5.02 -6.55
N ASP A 406 11.82 -4.27 -7.08
CA ASP A 406 12.43 -4.53 -8.39
C ASP A 406 13.24 -5.83 -8.40
N SER A 407 14.06 -6.06 -7.36
CA SER A 407 14.91 -7.23 -7.26
C SER A 407 14.10 -8.51 -7.09
N VAL A 408 13.06 -8.49 -6.25
CA VAL A 408 12.18 -9.65 -6.06
C VAL A 408 11.36 -9.94 -7.32
N ALA A 409 10.84 -8.91 -8.00
CA ALA A 409 10.17 -9.10 -9.29
C ALA A 409 11.10 -9.71 -10.34
N ALA A 410 12.37 -9.31 -10.36
CA ALA A 410 13.39 -9.87 -11.25
C ALA A 410 13.71 -11.33 -10.90
N LEU A 411 13.73 -11.72 -9.61
CA LEU A 411 13.84 -13.10 -9.17
C LEU A 411 12.65 -13.95 -9.66
N ILE A 412 11.43 -13.45 -9.48
CA ILE A 412 10.21 -14.13 -9.94
C ILE A 412 10.19 -14.28 -11.46
N ALA A 413 10.73 -13.30 -12.19
CA ALA A 413 10.87 -13.34 -13.65
C ALA A 413 12.06 -14.20 -14.14
N GLY A 414 12.88 -14.75 -13.22
CA GLY A 414 14.03 -15.59 -13.54
C GLY A 414 15.26 -14.83 -14.02
N SER A 415 15.32 -13.51 -13.86
CA SER A 415 16.42 -12.66 -14.32
C SER A 415 17.44 -12.29 -13.23
N LYS A 416 17.14 -12.54 -11.95
CA LYS A 416 18.07 -12.43 -10.82
C LYS A 416 18.15 -13.75 -10.03
N SER A 417 19.29 -14.01 -9.40
CA SER A 417 19.43 -15.08 -8.41
C SER A 417 19.03 -14.60 -7.00
N PRO A 418 18.80 -15.51 -6.03
CA PRO A 418 18.60 -15.14 -4.62
C PRO A 418 19.72 -14.26 -4.06
N ASP A 419 20.98 -14.57 -4.36
CA ASP A 419 22.14 -13.75 -3.97
C ASP A 419 22.11 -12.35 -4.60
N ASP A 420 21.65 -12.22 -5.86
CA ASP A 420 21.55 -10.92 -6.52
C ASP A 420 20.51 -10.02 -5.84
N VAL A 421 19.39 -10.58 -5.36
CA VAL A 421 18.40 -9.83 -4.58
C VAL A 421 19.04 -9.30 -3.31
N ALA A 422 19.67 -10.15 -2.52
CA ALA A 422 20.32 -9.78 -1.27
C ALA A 422 21.41 -8.69 -1.45
N ARG A 423 22.27 -8.85 -2.48
CA ARG A 423 23.32 -7.87 -2.80
C ARG A 423 22.77 -6.54 -3.30
N SER A 424 21.78 -6.57 -4.19
CA SER A 424 21.22 -5.33 -4.75
C SER A 424 20.53 -4.49 -3.67
N VAL A 425 19.72 -5.10 -2.81
CA VAL A 425 19.06 -4.41 -1.69
C VAL A 425 20.11 -3.81 -0.74
N THR A 426 21.16 -4.60 -0.38
CA THR A 426 22.26 -4.14 0.47
C THR A 426 23.00 -2.96 -0.15
N GLN A 427 23.30 -3.01 -1.44
CA GLN A 427 24.03 -1.95 -2.14
C GLN A 427 23.25 -0.63 -2.11
N VAL A 428 21.95 -0.67 -2.39
CA VAL A 428 21.10 0.54 -2.35
C VAL A 428 20.96 1.05 -0.92
N PHE A 429 20.81 0.16 0.07
CA PHE A 429 20.71 0.54 1.47
C PHE A 429 21.96 1.25 1.99
N LYS A 430 23.16 0.79 1.59
CA LYS A 430 24.44 1.41 1.98
C LYS A 430 24.67 2.77 1.32
N SER A 431 23.98 3.04 0.21
CA SER A 431 24.09 4.32 -0.54
C SER A 431 22.96 5.33 -0.22
N SER A 432 22.02 4.95 0.65
CA SER A 432 20.85 5.77 1.03
C SER A 432 21.05 6.55 2.30
#